data_a04c2913df3415b73315a78f055fe31a
#
_entry.id   a04c2913df3415b73315a78f055fe31a
#
_cell.length_a   1.000
_cell.length_b   1.000
_cell.length_c   1.000
_cell.angle_alpha   90.00
_cell.angle_beta   90.00
_cell.angle_gamma   90.00
#
_symmetry.space_group_name_H-M   'P 1'
#
loop_
_entity.id
_entity.type
_entity.pdbx_description
1 polymer ?
#
loop_
_entity_poly.entity_id
_entity_poly.type
_entity_poly.pdbx_seq_one_letter_code
_entity_poly.pdbx_strand_id
1 'polypeptide(L)'
;MQAMNRFVEYFGAYMDEAGRLALADAAVVGMSTYHDRRELHIALQLPALVETAELERCADQIAAQMGLEKAVLTPHYASAAFSADCLPSLIANIRRHHAEVNGFFKDAKATVNGNTLHIDLQYGGREVLLAKGTDKLLAQEIHKLFDLELAVEFVEAKTYDIEAAVRSAVAEKQEAEKQKKEEAEKQVEHRPMQGGLPLYGDTVHSFFGKPIRELPKPMNEVKTDDGYITVWGDVLCSEARETKRGGNKIFSFNISDYTSSMTVKMFDSNKVMDPVINKIQSAKTVMVSGMYQYDNYAGEYVLRANSLATVTKMEEMDTAPEKRVELHMHTSLSEMDAISSPTSLVKRAAKWGHKAVAITDHGVVQALPEACKAAKSAGIKLLCGMEGYLVDDEKYPDFMNMKLKDFPRYHIIFLIRTLAGRKVLYKHISKSNIEYFKNRPLILKSALKEHRDGIIIGSACEQGELYQAILHGKSDEELEKIADFYDYLEIQPNGNNAFMLRSNKEIHEQIREEEDLNNINRKILAIGDKLGKLTVATGDVHFLDKKDAKFRAIIMASKGFEDADMQPPLYFKTTNEMLEYVRDAAALVVE
;
A
#
# COMPACT_ATOMS: atom_id res chain seq x y z
N MET A 1 -53.69 -6.63 35.34
CA MET A 1 -52.81 -6.44 34.19
C MET A 1 -52.62 -4.94 34.01
N GLN A 2 -51.47 -4.39 34.45
CA GLN A 2 -51.13 -3.02 34.11
C GLN A 2 -50.94 -2.94 32.59
N ALA A 3 -51.54 -1.88 31.97
CA ALA A 3 -51.35 -1.62 30.56
C ALA A 3 -49.85 -1.43 30.30
N MET A 4 -49.22 -2.38 29.64
CA MET A 4 -47.84 -2.25 29.19
C MET A 4 -47.78 -1.09 28.20
N ASN A 5 -46.99 -0.05 28.50
CA ASN A 5 -46.77 1.09 27.62
C ASN A 5 -46.01 0.64 26.39
N ARG A 6 -46.68 0.54 25.23
CA ARG A 6 -46.05 0.12 23.97
C ARG A 6 -45.07 1.17 23.50
N PHE A 7 -43.85 0.76 23.25
CA PHE A 7 -42.75 1.65 22.82
C PHE A 7 -43.11 2.45 21.56
N VAL A 8 -43.72 1.81 20.58
CA VAL A 8 -44.09 2.43 19.29
C VAL A 8 -45.15 3.54 19.45
N GLU A 9 -46.00 3.49 20.48
CA GLU A 9 -46.99 4.54 20.75
C GLU A 9 -46.31 5.87 21.13
N TYR A 10 -45.13 5.81 21.78
CA TYR A 10 -44.40 6.99 22.22
C TYR A 10 -43.31 7.43 21.23
N PHE A 11 -42.62 6.47 20.62
CA PHE A 11 -41.43 6.71 19.81
C PHE A 11 -41.59 6.36 18.34
N GLY A 12 -42.73 5.81 17.93
CA GLY A 12 -42.95 5.38 16.54
C GLY A 12 -42.91 6.53 15.53
N ALA A 13 -43.27 7.76 15.94
CA ALA A 13 -43.19 8.93 15.07
C ALA A 13 -41.74 9.32 14.71
N TYR A 14 -40.76 8.87 15.50
CA TYR A 14 -39.34 9.17 15.33
C TYR A 14 -38.55 8.08 14.62
N MET A 15 -39.25 7.04 14.08
CA MET A 15 -38.64 5.92 13.38
C MET A 15 -39.29 5.71 12.01
N ASP A 16 -38.56 5.04 11.12
CA ASP A 16 -39.10 4.59 9.84
C ASP A 16 -40.07 3.40 9.98
N GLU A 17 -40.64 2.95 8.86
CA GLU A 17 -41.61 1.84 8.87
C GLU A 17 -40.99 0.52 9.32
N ALA A 18 -39.74 0.24 8.92
CA ALA A 18 -39.01 -0.98 9.32
C ALA A 18 -38.77 -1.01 10.84
N GLY A 19 -38.35 0.09 11.45
CA GLY A 19 -38.14 0.20 12.89
C GLY A 19 -39.45 0.06 13.68
N ARG A 20 -40.55 0.67 13.19
CA ARG A 20 -41.87 0.50 13.81
C ARG A 20 -42.34 -0.97 13.78
N LEU A 21 -42.05 -1.67 12.69
CA LEU A 21 -42.42 -3.08 12.56
C LEU A 21 -41.57 -3.98 13.48
N ALA A 22 -40.25 -3.73 13.52
CA ALA A 22 -39.31 -4.51 14.32
C ALA A 22 -39.57 -4.38 15.84
N LEU A 23 -40.08 -3.22 16.29
CA LEU A 23 -40.34 -2.91 17.70
C LEU A 23 -41.84 -2.78 18.03
N ALA A 24 -42.72 -3.33 17.17
CA ALA A 24 -44.18 -3.19 17.32
C ALA A 24 -44.71 -3.71 18.67
N ASP A 25 -44.13 -4.80 19.17
CA ASP A 25 -44.52 -5.46 20.43
C ASP A 25 -43.58 -5.13 21.59
N ALA A 26 -42.66 -4.16 21.41
CA ALA A 26 -41.76 -3.71 22.47
C ALA A 26 -42.51 -2.92 23.55
N ALA A 27 -42.26 -3.23 24.81
CA ALA A 27 -42.79 -2.49 25.95
C ALA A 27 -41.68 -1.72 26.66
N VAL A 28 -41.94 -0.48 27.04
CA VAL A 28 -41.00 0.32 27.87
C VAL A 28 -41.05 -0.14 29.30
N VAL A 29 -39.94 -0.63 29.83
CA VAL A 29 -39.82 -1.08 31.22
C VAL A 29 -39.01 -0.09 32.10
N GLY A 30 -38.27 0.81 31.48
CA GLY A 30 -37.52 1.84 32.16
C GLY A 30 -37.08 2.96 31.19
N MET A 31 -36.95 4.16 31.71
CA MET A 31 -36.47 5.30 30.96
C MET A 31 -35.66 6.24 31.86
N SER A 32 -34.52 6.71 31.37
CA SER A 32 -33.65 7.68 32.06
C SER A 32 -33.20 8.76 31.08
N THR A 33 -33.23 10.00 31.54
CA THR A 33 -32.78 11.16 30.77
C THR A 33 -31.60 11.82 31.47
N TYR A 34 -30.55 12.12 30.68
CA TYR A 34 -29.34 12.81 31.17
C TYR A 34 -29.29 14.19 30.47
N HIS A 35 -29.83 15.19 31.15
CA HIS A 35 -30.01 16.54 30.55
C HIS A 35 -28.68 17.22 30.25
N ASP A 36 -27.66 17.02 31.07
CA ASP A 36 -26.29 17.54 30.88
C ASP A 36 -25.61 17.02 29.63
N ARG A 37 -25.92 15.80 29.22
CA ARG A 37 -25.37 15.13 28.05
C ARG A 37 -26.32 15.04 26.87
N ARG A 38 -27.57 15.50 27.02
CA ARG A 38 -28.65 15.36 26.05
C ARG A 38 -28.83 13.91 25.58
N GLU A 39 -28.78 12.98 26.53
CA GLU A 39 -28.92 11.54 26.27
C GLU A 39 -30.25 11.01 26.81
N LEU A 40 -30.82 10.01 26.09
CA LEU A 40 -32.03 9.28 26.47
C LEU A 40 -31.74 7.79 26.46
N HIS A 41 -31.93 7.12 27.59
CA HIS A 41 -31.77 5.67 27.73
C HIS A 41 -33.13 5.02 27.98
N ILE A 42 -33.51 4.05 27.17
CA ILE A 42 -34.79 3.36 27.22
C ILE A 42 -34.55 1.85 27.37
N ALA A 43 -35.06 1.26 28.45
CA ALA A 43 -35.05 -0.19 28.61
C ALA A 43 -36.35 -0.77 28.04
N LEU A 44 -36.21 -1.78 27.17
CA LEU A 44 -37.29 -2.40 26.40
C LEU A 44 -37.45 -3.85 26.79
N GLN A 45 -38.66 -4.27 27.14
CA GLN A 45 -39.03 -5.68 27.18
C GLN A 45 -39.45 -6.10 25.76
N LEU A 46 -38.78 -7.08 25.21
CA LEU A 46 -39.03 -7.61 23.87
C LEU A 46 -39.50 -9.06 23.92
N PRO A 47 -40.51 -9.44 23.10
CA PRO A 47 -41.02 -10.83 23.05
C PRO A 47 -40.08 -11.76 22.31
N ALA A 48 -39.29 -11.28 21.37
CA ALA A 48 -38.36 -12.05 20.54
C ALA A 48 -37.06 -11.25 20.29
N LEU A 49 -36.00 -11.96 19.93
CA LEU A 49 -34.71 -11.35 19.61
C LEU A 49 -34.85 -10.34 18.47
N VAL A 50 -34.31 -9.15 18.69
CA VAL A 50 -34.13 -8.11 17.67
C VAL A 50 -32.63 -7.92 17.47
N GLU A 51 -32.20 -7.84 16.23
CA GLU A 51 -30.80 -7.60 15.92
C GLU A 51 -30.32 -6.29 16.53
N THR A 52 -29.14 -6.30 17.13
CA THR A 52 -28.60 -5.13 17.83
C THR A 52 -28.36 -3.96 16.88
N ALA A 53 -28.00 -4.23 15.61
CA ALA A 53 -27.86 -3.22 14.58
C ALA A 53 -29.19 -2.48 14.30
N GLU A 54 -30.31 -3.20 14.39
CA GLU A 54 -31.64 -2.62 14.23
C GLU A 54 -32.03 -1.73 15.43
N LEU A 55 -31.73 -2.17 16.65
CA LEU A 55 -31.94 -1.36 17.86
C LEU A 55 -31.12 -0.05 17.81
N GLU A 56 -29.86 -0.12 17.35
CA GLU A 56 -29.02 1.06 17.19
C GLU A 56 -29.55 2.00 16.12
N ARG A 57 -29.95 1.46 14.96
CA ARG A 57 -30.53 2.24 13.89
C ARG A 57 -31.78 3.01 14.37
N CYS A 58 -32.63 2.35 15.11
CA CYS A 58 -33.82 2.99 15.72
C CYS A 58 -33.42 4.05 16.76
N ALA A 59 -32.42 3.78 17.58
CA ALA A 59 -31.89 4.73 18.58
C ALA A 59 -31.35 5.99 17.90
N ASP A 60 -30.55 5.84 16.82
CA ASP A 60 -29.99 6.95 16.06
C ASP A 60 -31.10 7.80 15.40
N GLN A 61 -32.14 7.18 14.87
CA GLN A 61 -33.29 7.89 14.31
C GLN A 61 -34.02 8.71 15.38
N ILE A 62 -34.27 8.12 16.55
CA ILE A 62 -34.88 8.80 17.68
C ILE A 62 -34.02 9.99 18.14
N ALA A 63 -32.71 9.77 18.29
CA ALA A 63 -31.78 10.82 18.70
C ALA A 63 -31.80 12.00 17.71
N ALA A 64 -31.69 11.70 16.42
CA ALA A 64 -31.66 12.71 15.37
C ALA A 64 -32.97 13.54 15.32
N GLN A 65 -34.13 12.88 15.39
CA GLN A 65 -35.41 13.56 15.27
C GLN A 65 -35.83 14.32 16.55
N MET A 66 -35.39 13.84 17.71
CA MET A 66 -35.61 14.53 19.00
C MET A 66 -34.54 15.60 19.29
N GLY A 67 -33.51 15.73 18.47
CA GLY A 67 -32.40 16.66 18.66
C GLY A 67 -31.54 16.31 19.88
N LEU A 68 -31.39 15.03 20.19
CA LEU A 68 -30.53 14.52 21.26
C LEU A 68 -29.12 14.23 20.73
N GLU A 69 -28.14 14.24 21.63
CA GLU A 69 -26.77 13.79 21.29
C GLU A 69 -26.72 12.26 21.14
N LYS A 70 -27.53 11.55 21.94
CA LYS A 70 -27.56 10.09 21.91
C LYS A 70 -28.89 9.55 22.45
N ALA A 71 -29.41 8.50 21.82
CA ALA A 71 -30.39 7.60 22.41
C ALA A 71 -29.80 6.20 22.55
N VAL A 72 -30.22 5.44 23.57
CA VAL A 72 -29.78 4.07 23.83
C VAL A 72 -31.00 3.21 24.10
N LEU A 73 -31.20 2.18 23.28
CA LEU A 73 -32.24 1.17 23.49
C LEU A 73 -31.58 -0.07 24.09
N THR A 74 -31.95 -0.40 25.34
CA THR A 74 -31.42 -1.59 26.02
C THR A 74 -32.48 -2.68 26.02
N PRO A 75 -32.30 -3.78 25.31
CA PRO A 75 -33.27 -4.87 25.26
C PRO A 75 -33.19 -5.75 26.51
N HIS A 76 -34.35 -6.22 26.96
CA HIS A 76 -34.54 -7.31 27.93
C HIS A 76 -35.50 -8.33 27.34
N TYR A 77 -35.21 -9.59 27.50
CA TYR A 77 -36.02 -10.69 27.01
C TYR A 77 -36.50 -11.55 28.14
N ALA A 78 -37.63 -12.22 27.98
CA ALA A 78 -38.05 -13.23 28.95
C ALA A 78 -37.06 -14.41 28.95
N SER A 79 -36.73 -14.96 30.12
CA SER A 79 -35.78 -16.08 30.25
C SER A 79 -36.16 -17.29 29.35
N ALA A 80 -37.45 -17.52 29.12
CA ALA A 80 -37.94 -18.55 28.22
C ALA A 80 -37.64 -18.30 26.71
N ALA A 81 -37.25 -17.10 26.34
CA ALA A 81 -36.86 -16.73 24.98
C ALA A 81 -35.39 -17.07 24.66
N PHE A 82 -34.62 -17.50 25.66
CA PHE A 82 -33.22 -17.89 25.46
C PHE A 82 -33.13 -19.27 24.79
N SER A 83 -32.35 -19.35 23.72
CA SER A 83 -31.99 -20.63 23.06
C SER A 83 -30.53 -20.56 22.56
N ALA A 84 -30.03 -21.70 22.13
CA ALA A 84 -28.70 -21.79 21.50
C ALA A 84 -28.57 -20.89 20.27
N ASP A 85 -29.66 -20.58 19.57
CA ASP A 85 -29.69 -19.69 18.39
C ASP A 85 -29.42 -18.22 18.74
N CYS A 86 -29.41 -17.86 20.02
CA CYS A 86 -29.04 -16.53 20.48
C CYS A 86 -27.51 -16.28 20.39
N LEU A 87 -26.69 -17.32 20.19
CA LEU A 87 -25.23 -17.22 20.18
C LEU A 87 -24.67 -16.15 19.22
N PRO A 88 -25.11 -16.04 17.96
CA PRO A 88 -24.60 -15.01 17.04
C PRO A 88 -24.80 -13.59 17.57
N SER A 89 -25.95 -13.29 18.16
CA SER A 89 -26.28 -11.98 18.72
C SER A 89 -25.45 -11.68 19.97
N LEU A 90 -25.26 -12.67 20.86
CA LEU A 90 -24.38 -12.54 22.03
C LEU A 90 -22.93 -12.24 21.64
N ILE A 91 -22.42 -12.96 20.63
CA ILE A 91 -21.07 -12.75 20.11
C ILE A 91 -20.96 -11.36 19.48
N ALA A 92 -21.94 -10.91 18.70
CA ALA A 92 -21.96 -9.58 18.09
C ALA A 92 -21.88 -8.47 19.14
N ASN A 93 -22.60 -8.61 20.26
CA ASN A 93 -22.57 -7.67 21.38
C ASN A 93 -21.19 -7.61 22.06
N ILE A 94 -20.59 -8.77 22.35
CA ILE A 94 -19.27 -8.82 22.99
C ILE A 94 -18.17 -8.26 22.08
N ARG A 95 -18.21 -8.55 20.79
CA ARG A 95 -17.22 -8.06 19.80
C ARG A 95 -17.07 -6.55 19.75
N ARG A 96 -18.07 -5.81 20.10
CA ARG A 96 -18.04 -4.33 20.11
C ARG A 96 -17.04 -3.77 21.13
N HIS A 97 -16.90 -4.47 22.25
CA HIS A 97 -16.06 -4.03 23.35
C HIS A 97 -14.80 -4.88 23.51
N HIS A 98 -14.76 -6.05 22.86
CA HIS A 98 -13.71 -7.06 22.96
C HIS A 98 -13.29 -7.56 21.58
N ALA A 99 -12.46 -6.79 20.88
CA ALA A 99 -11.99 -7.07 19.51
C ALA A 99 -11.19 -8.39 19.40
N GLU A 100 -10.60 -8.84 20.50
CA GLU A 100 -9.84 -10.09 20.61
C GLU A 100 -10.69 -11.35 20.42
N VAL A 101 -11.99 -11.24 20.50
CA VAL A 101 -12.95 -12.37 20.30
C VAL A 101 -13.20 -12.65 18.81
N ASN A 102 -12.70 -11.80 17.92
CA ASN A 102 -12.91 -11.94 16.49
C ASN A 102 -12.28 -13.20 15.91
N GLY A 103 -13.08 -13.99 15.21
CA GLY A 103 -12.65 -15.16 14.43
C GLY A 103 -12.79 -16.51 15.13
N PHE A 104 -12.78 -16.58 16.46
CA PHE A 104 -12.86 -17.86 17.18
C PHE A 104 -14.24 -18.53 17.11
N PHE A 105 -15.30 -17.76 16.90
CA PHE A 105 -16.68 -18.25 16.87
C PHE A 105 -17.21 -18.47 15.45
N LYS A 106 -16.35 -18.49 14.42
CA LYS A 106 -16.79 -18.83 13.07
C LYS A 106 -17.30 -20.27 13.06
N ASP A 107 -18.50 -20.47 12.52
CA ASP A 107 -19.20 -21.77 12.43
C ASP A 107 -19.36 -22.50 13.78
N ALA A 108 -19.23 -21.80 14.91
CA ALA A 108 -19.43 -22.37 16.25
C ALA A 108 -20.90 -22.80 16.42
N LYS A 109 -21.08 -23.93 17.06
CA LYS A 109 -22.41 -24.47 17.39
C LYS A 109 -22.62 -24.39 18.89
N ALA A 110 -23.82 -24.01 19.31
CA ALA A 110 -24.17 -23.96 20.72
C ALA A 110 -25.25 -25.01 21.06
N THR A 111 -25.18 -25.51 22.29
CA THR A 111 -26.22 -26.37 22.86
C THR A 111 -26.38 -26.00 24.34
N VAL A 112 -27.63 -25.99 24.82
CA VAL A 112 -27.95 -25.73 26.23
C VAL A 112 -28.24 -27.03 26.92
N ASN A 113 -27.47 -27.38 27.94
CA ASN A 113 -27.65 -28.58 28.75
C ASN A 113 -27.78 -28.20 30.23
N GLY A 114 -29.02 -28.29 30.77
CA GLY A 114 -29.28 -27.82 32.14
C GLY A 114 -28.95 -26.35 32.31
N ASN A 115 -28.00 -26.04 33.19
CA ASN A 115 -27.57 -24.67 33.47
C ASN A 115 -26.26 -24.28 32.79
N THR A 116 -25.90 -24.94 31.69
CA THR A 116 -24.65 -24.71 30.95
C THR A 116 -24.90 -24.53 29.47
N LEU A 117 -24.34 -23.47 28.90
CA LEU A 117 -24.24 -23.24 27.45
C LEU A 117 -22.91 -23.82 26.96
N HIS A 118 -22.97 -24.94 26.23
CA HIS A 118 -21.80 -25.52 25.56
C HIS A 118 -21.64 -24.90 24.19
N ILE A 119 -20.44 -24.37 23.89
CA ILE A 119 -20.11 -23.80 22.59
C ILE A 119 -18.99 -24.62 21.98
N ASP A 120 -19.30 -25.29 20.89
CA ASP A 120 -18.36 -26.11 20.12
C ASP A 120 -17.61 -25.24 19.12
N LEU A 121 -16.31 -25.04 19.40
CA LEU A 121 -15.40 -24.21 18.59
C LEU A 121 -14.82 -25.07 17.46
N GLN A 122 -15.21 -24.76 16.23
CA GLN A 122 -14.81 -25.54 15.05
C GLN A 122 -13.32 -25.34 14.69
N TYR A 123 -12.73 -24.21 15.10
CA TYR A 123 -11.37 -23.80 14.70
C TYR A 123 -10.41 -23.61 15.89
N GLY A 124 -10.73 -24.21 17.03
CA GLY A 124 -9.91 -24.11 18.23
C GLY A 124 -9.97 -22.75 18.90
N GLY A 125 -9.05 -22.48 19.82
CA GLY A 125 -8.94 -21.19 20.52
C GLY A 125 -9.50 -21.17 21.93
N ARG A 126 -9.92 -22.33 22.47
CA ARG A 126 -10.47 -22.48 23.83
C ARG A 126 -9.57 -21.85 24.90
N GLU A 127 -8.27 -22.16 24.87
CA GLU A 127 -7.33 -21.63 25.86
C GLU A 127 -7.23 -20.10 25.82
N VAL A 128 -7.25 -19.52 24.62
CA VAL A 128 -7.18 -18.07 24.43
C VAL A 128 -8.46 -17.41 24.95
N LEU A 129 -9.63 -17.96 24.62
CA LEU A 129 -10.92 -17.43 25.09
C LEU A 129 -11.06 -17.52 26.60
N LEU A 130 -10.63 -18.62 27.22
CA LEU A 130 -10.63 -18.79 28.70
C LEU A 130 -9.63 -17.84 29.36
N ALA A 131 -8.42 -17.70 28.80
CA ALA A 131 -7.42 -16.77 29.33
C ALA A 131 -7.90 -15.29 29.30
N LYS A 132 -8.79 -14.96 28.36
CA LYS A 132 -9.43 -13.64 28.24
C LYS A 132 -10.71 -13.50 29.03
N GLY A 133 -11.18 -14.56 29.71
CA GLY A 133 -12.42 -14.55 30.48
C GLY A 133 -13.68 -14.42 29.62
N THR A 134 -13.64 -14.85 28.34
CA THR A 134 -14.75 -14.72 27.39
C THR A 134 -15.96 -15.55 27.81
N ASP A 135 -15.76 -16.68 28.50
CA ASP A 135 -16.79 -17.49 29.15
C ASP A 135 -17.62 -16.66 30.15
N LYS A 136 -16.93 -15.89 31.00
CA LYS A 136 -17.55 -15.01 31.98
C LYS A 136 -18.27 -13.82 31.33
N LEU A 137 -17.68 -13.24 30.29
CA LEU A 137 -18.30 -12.16 29.53
C LEU A 137 -19.61 -12.61 28.86
N LEU A 138 -19.64 -13.81 28.26
CA LEU A 138 -20.85 -14.41 27.70
C LEU A 138 -21.91 -14.67 28.76
N ALA A 139 -21.52 -15.23 29.91
CA ALA A 139 -22.44 -15.48 31.01
C ALA A 139 -23.05 -14.16 31.55
N GLN A 140 -22.25 -13.10 31.68
CA GLN A 140 -22.72 -11.77 32.09
C GLN A 140 -23.67 -11.15 31.07
N GLU A 141 -23.39 -11.30 29.76
CA GLU A 141 -24.27 -10.76 28.72
C GLU A 141 -25.61 -11.54 28.67
N ILE A 142 -25.59 -12.87 28.87
CA ILE A 142 -26.81 -13.70 29.01
C ILE A 142 -27.64 -13.24 30.23
N HIS A 143 -27.00 -13.07 31.36
CA HIS A 143 -27.67 -12.58 32.56
C HIS A 143 -28.31 -11.20 32.34
N LYS A 144 -27.58 -10.28 31.74
CA LYS A 144 -28.05 -8.92 31.45
C LYS A 144 -29.27 -8.89 30.52
N LEU A 145 -29.28 -9.73 29.47
CA LEU A 145 -30.33 -9.72 28.44
C LEU A 145 -31.53 -10.57 28.81
N PHE A 146 -31.35 -11.71 29.50
CA PHE A 146 -32.38 -12.74 29.73
C PHE A 146 -32.68 -13.01 31.21
N ASP A 147 -32.00 -12.36 32.15
CA ASP A 147 -32.09 -12.65 33.56
C ASP A 147 -31.89 -14.14 33.90
N LEU A 148 -30.89 -14.76 33.20
CA LEU A 148 -30.55 -16.17 33.36
C LEU A 148 -29.11 -16.32 33.87
N GLU A 149 -28.90 -17.18 34.83
CA GLU A 149 -27.58 -17.59 35.29
C GLU A 149 -27.18 -18.90 34.59
N LEU A 150 -26.34 -18.79 33.57
CA LEU A 150 -25.80 -19.93 32.85
C LEU A 150 -24.26 -19.93 32.90
N ALA A 151 -23.69 -21.11 33.17
CA ALA A 151 -22.28 -21.31 32.92
C ALA A 151 -22.03 -21.43 31.39
N VAL A 152 -20.87 -20.95 30.91
CA VAL A 152 -20.47 -21.09 29.52
C VAL A 152 -19.24 -21.96 29.44
N GLU A 153 -19.28 -23.00 28.65
CA GLU A 153 -18.17 -23.92 28.42
C GLU A 153 -17.83 -24.00 26.93
N PHE A 154 -16.53 -23.86 26.62
CA PHE A 154 -16.02 -24.05 25.26
C PHE A 154 -15.55 -25.50 25.10
N VAL A 155 -16.05 -26.15 24.06
CA VAL A 155 -15.68 -27.50 23.63
C VAL A 155 -14.89 -27.39 22.34
N GLU A 156 -13.77 -28.11 22.21
CA GLU A 156 -12.97 -28.19 20.99
C GLU A 156 -13.04 -29.59 20.40
N ALA A 157 -13.29 -29.68 19.09
CA ALA A 157 -13.08 -30.90 18.34
C ALA A 157 -11.58 -31.25 18.32
N LYS A 158 -11.25 -32.51 18.63
CA LYS A 158 -9.86 -32.97 18.67
C LYS A 158 -9.18 -32.81 17.31
N THR A 159 -8.03 -32.12 17.31
CA THR A 159 -7.08 -31.93 16.20
C THR A 159 -7.62 -31.18 14.98
N TYR A 160 -7.41 -29.89 15.01
CA TYR A 160 -7.56 -29.03 13.84
C TYR A 160 -6.17 -28.54 13.37
N ASP A 161 -5.84 -28.77 12.10
CA ASP A 161 -4.66 -28.19 11.47
C ASP A 161 -4.94 -26.71 11.14
N ILE A 162 -4.59 -25.84 12.06
CA ILE A 162 -4.77 -24.39 11.94
C ILE A 162 -4.09 -23.83 10.67
N GLU A 163 -2.96 -24.43 10.24
CA GLU A 163 -2.29 -24.01 9.03
C GLU A 163 -3.07 -24.37 7.76
N ALA A 164 -3.70 -25.54 7.73
CA ALA A 164 -4.54 -25.95 6.60
C ALA A 164 -5.81 -25.09 6.50
N ALA A 165 -6.44 -24.76 7.63
CA ALA A 165 -7.62 -23.91 7.67
C ALA A 165 -7.35 -22.46 7.31
N VAL A 166 -6.23 -21.92 7.77
CA VAL A 166 -5.78 -20.57 7.37
C VAL A 166 -5.48 -20.55 5.87
N ARG A 167 -4.86 -21.59 5.31
CA ARG A 167 -4.63 -21.71 3.86
C ARG A 167 -5.94 -21.78 3.07
N SER A 168 -6.92 -22.56 3.52
CA SER A 168 -8.23 -22.67 2.86
C SER A 168 -9.02 -21.36 2.92
N ALA A 169 -9.11 -20.73 4.08
CA ALA A 169 -9.81 -19.44 4.24
C ALA A 169 -9.14 -18.29 3.47
N VAL A 170 -7.80 -18.32 3.35
CA VAL A 170 -7.05 -17.36 2.51
C VAL A 170 -7.32 -17.65 1.03
N ALA A 171 -7.36 -18.90 0.60
CA ALA A 171 -7.66 -19.29 -0.77
C ALA A 171 -9.08 -18.91 -1.18
N GLU A 172 -10.09 -19.21 -0.34
CA GLU A 172 -11.49 -18.83 -0.60
C GLU A 172 -11.69 -17.32 -0.69
N LYS A 173 -11.01 -16.55 0.16
CA LYS A 173 -11.07 -15.09 0.13
C LYS A 173 -10.36 -14.51 -1.09
N GLN A 174 -9.25 -15.10 -1.49
CA GLN A 174 -8.53 -14.74 -2.71
C GLN A 174 -9.35 -15.06 -3.97
N GLU A 175 -10.04 -16.20 -3.99
CA GLU A 175 -10.92 -16.58 -5.09
C GLU A 175 -12.13 -15.64 -5.20
N ALA A 176 -12.77 -15.31 -4.07
CA ALA A 176 -13.90 -14.36 -4.03
C ALA A 176 -13.47 -12.91 -4.39
N GLU A 177 -12.30 -12.48 -3.97
CA GLU A 177 -11.72 -11.18 -4.36
C GLU A 177 -11.29 -11.19 -5.84
N LYS A 178 -10.79 -12.32 -6.35
CA LYS A 178 -10.43 -12.51 -7.76
C LYS A 178 -11.67 -12.49 -8.65
N GLN A 179 -12.75 -13.20 -8.26
CA GLN A 179 -14.02 -13.17 -8.98
C GLN A 179 -14.66 -11.79 -8.98
N LYS A 180 -14.65 -11.06 -7.85
CA LYS A 180 -15.09 -9.65 -7.78
C LYS A 180 -14.22 -8.71 -8.63
N LYS A 181 -12.92 -9.00 -8.74
CA LYS A 181 -12.01 -8.25 -9.62
C LYS A 181 -12.25 -8.60 -11.09
N GLU A 182 -12.44 -9.86 -11.42
CA GLU A 182 -12.74 -10.31 -12.79
C GLU A 182 -14.11 -9.82 -13.27
N GLU A 183 -15.11 -9.70 -12.37
CA GLU A 183 -16.39 -9.07 -12.68
C GLU A 183 -16.30 -7.54 -12.82
N ALA A 184 -15.42 -6.88 -12.03
CA ALA A 184 -15.15 -5.45 -12.15
C ALA A 184 -14.22 -5.12 -13.33
N GLU A 185 -13.38 -6.06 -13.76
CA GLU A 185 -12.45 -6.01 -14.90
C GLU A 185 -13.03 -6.66 -16.17
N LYS A 186 -14.35 -6.77 -16.32
CA LYS A 186 -14.94 -6.81 -17.67
C LYS A 186 -14.52 -5.51 -18.33
N GLN A 187 -13.34 -5.57 -18.97
CA GLN A 187 -12.64 -4.49 -19.63
C GLN A 187 -13.60 -3.79 -20.57
N VAL A 188 -14.07 -2.64 -20.15
CA VAL A 188 -14.55 -1.63 -21.09
C VAL A 188 -13.30 -1.27 -21.90
N GLU A 189 -13.22 -1.72 -23.15
CA GLU A 189 -12.15 -1.29 -24.07
C GLU A 189 -12.25 0.22 -24.24
N HIS A 190 -11.49 0.93 -23.43
CA HIS A 190 -11.38 2.38 -23.54
C HIS A 190 -10.62 2.75 -24.82
N ARG A 191 -11.10 3.77 -25.52
CA ARG A 191 -10.49 4.25 -26.76
C ARG A 191 -9.44 5.33 -26.45
N PRO A 192 -8.18 5.14 -26.91
CA PRO A 192 -7.17 6.18 -26.81
C PRO A 192 -7.64 7.50 -27.40
N MET A 193 -7.29 8.62 -26.76
CA MET A 193 -7.56 9.95 -27.31
C MET A 193 -6.68 10.19 -28.53
N GLN A 194 -7.23 10.87 -29.54
CA GLN A 194 -6.46 11.23 -30.74
C GLN A 194 -5.27 12.14 -30.39
N GLY A 195 -4.26 12.19 -31.28
CA GLY A 195 -3.09 13.05 -31.09
C GLY A 195 -1.99 12.47 -30.20
N GLY A 196 -2.01 11.17 -29.91
CA GLY A 196 -0.95 10.51 -29.13
C GLY A 196 -0.93 10.90 -27.64
N LEU A 197 -2.02 11.47 -27.13
CA LEU A 197 -2.16 11.86 -25.74
C LEU A 197 -2.34 10.64 -24.84
N PRO A 198 -1.75 10.61 -23.64
CA PRO A 198 -1.84 9.48 -22.73
C PRO A 198 -3.19 9.44 -21.99
N LEU A 199 -4.30 9.61 -22.70
CA LEU A 199 -5.67 9.74 -22.19
C LEU A 199 -6.62 8.81 -22.96
N TYR A 200 -7.69 8.35 -22.28
CA TYR A 200 -8.78 7.65 -22.94
C TYR A 200 -9.91 8.64 -23.29
N GLY A 201 -10.17 8.81 -24.59
CA GLY A 201 -11.14 9.81 -25.09
C GLY A 201 -12.59 9.56 -24.69
N ASP A 202 -13.00 8.29 -24.56
CA ASP A 202 -14.32 7.86 -24.14
C ASP A 202 -14.59 8.05 -22.63
N THR A 203 -13.57 8.39 -21.83
CA THR A 203 -13.67 8.64 -20.39
C THR A 203 -13.79 10.13 -20.03
N VAL A 204 -13.92 11.01 -21.01
CA VAL A 204 -14.08 12.45 -20.79
C VAL A 204 -15.49 12.74 -20.29
N HIS A 205 -15.64 13.06 -19.01
CA HIS A 205 -16.91 13.37 -18.37
C HIS A 205 -16.94 14.82 -17.89
N SER A 206 -17.62 15.69 -18.63
CA SER A 206 -17.79 17.10 -18.27
C SER A 206 -18.68 17.22 -17.02
N PHE A 207 -18.25 18.04 -16.05
CA PHE A 207 -18.99 18.28 -14.81
C PHE A 207 -19.16 19.78 -14.50
N PHE A 208 -18.51 20.67 -15.27
CA PHE A 208 -18.68 22.11 -15.17
C PHE A 208 -18.53 22.75 -16.54
N GLY A 209 -19.36 23.76 -16.84
CA GLY A 209 -19.34 24.49 -18.10
C GLY A 209 -19.86 23.68 -19.29
N LYS A 210 -19.39 24.00 -20.50
CA LYS A 210 -19.74 23.30 -21.74
C LYS A 210 -18.89 22.03 -21.91
N PRO A 211 -19.40 20.99 -22.60
CA PRO A 211 -18.61 19.83 -22.93
C PRO A 211 -17.33 20.18 -23.70
N ILE A 212 -16.20 19.69 -23.22
CA ILE A 212 -14.89 19.90 -23.85
C ILE A 212 -14.80 18.96 -25.05
N ARG A 213 -14.61 19.51 -26.25
CA ARG A 213 -14.49 18.75 -27.52
C ARG A 213 -13.11 18.92 -28.15
N GLU A 214 -12.38 19.93 -27.74
CA GLU A 214 -11.05 20.25 -28.26
C GLU A 214 -10.01 19.32 -27.65
N LEU A 215 -9.03 18.92 -28.46
CA LEU A 215 -7.89 18.16 -27.98
C LEU A 215 -7.02 19.06 -27.08
N PRO A 216 -6.56 18.56 -25.93
CA PRO A 216 -5.70 19.33 -25.07
C PRO A 216 -4.31 19.52 -25.68
N LYS A 217 -3.78 20.74 -25.52
CA LYS A 217 -2.41 21.12 -25.91
C LYS A 217 -1.44 20.76 -24.78
N PRO A 218 -0.21 20.27 -25.06
CA PRO A 218 0.83 20.13 -24.06
C PRO A 218 1.13 21.45 -23.35
N MET A 219 1.28 21.43 -22.02
CA MET A 219 1.43 22.67 -21.25
C MET A 219 2.71 23.43 -21.56
N ASN A 220 3.81 22.75 -21.92
CA ASN A 220 5.06 23.38 -22.34
C ASN A 220 4.99 24.08 -23.70
N GLU A 221 3.95 23.82 -24.50
CA GLU A 221 3.69 24.47 -25.78
C GLU A 221 2.76 25.67 -25.66
N VAL A 222 2.16 25.89 -24.48
CA VAL A 222 1.25 27.01 -24.23
C VAL A 222 2.02 28.32 -24.17
N LYS A 223 1.58 29.30 -24.96
CA LYS A 223 2.16 30.64 -25.01
C LYS A 223 1.24 31.66 -24.36
N THR A 224 1.79 32.77 -23.92
CA THR A 224 1.08 33.84 -23.22
C THR A 224 0.00 34.54 -24.07
N ASP A 225 0.09 34.42 -25.40
CA ASP A 225 -0.83 34.99 -26.38
C ASP A 225 -1.85 33.98 -26.97
N ASP A 226 -1.82 32.71 -26.53
CA ASP A 226 -2.75 31.68 -26.99
C ASP A 226 -4.23 31.97 -26.65
N GLY A 227 -4.48 32.77 -25.63
CA GLY A 227 -5.84 33.18 -25.23
C GLY A 227 -6.65 32.03 -24.66
N TYR A 228 -7.62 31.52 -25.43
CA TYR A 228 -8.43 30.37 -24.98
C TYR A 228 -7.75 29.06 -25.31
N ILE A 229 -7.51 28.24 -24.29
CA ILE A 229 -6.79 26.96 -24.41
C ILE A 229 -7.55 25.82 -23.74
N THR A 230 -7.25 24.60 -24.18
CA THR A 230 -7.62 23.36 -23.52
C THR A 230 -6.35 22.62 -23.15
N VAL A 231 -6.23 22.24 -21.89
CA VAL A 231 -5.11 21.43 -21.34
C VAL A 231 -5.64 20.29 -20.49
N TRP A 232 -4.79 19.33 -20.20
CA TRP A 232 -5.06 18.26 -19.23
C TRP A 232 -3.96 18.20 -18.18
N GLY A 233 -4.24 17.67 -17.02
CA GLY A 233 -3.21 17.44 -16.02
C GLY A 233 -3.70 16.65 -14.82
N ASP A 234 -2.74 16.04 -14.12
CA ASP A 234 -2.99 15.47 -12.79
C ASP A 234 -3.11 16.61 -11.78
N VAL A 235 -4.09 16.53 -10.90
CA VAL A 235 -4.33 17.52 -9.84
C VAL A 235 -3.28 17.35 -8.74
N LEU A 236 -2.48 18.39 -8.50
CA LEU A 236 -1.39 18.36 -7.52
C LEU A 236 -1.84 18.87 -6.15
N CYS A 237 -2.47 20.04 -6.12
CA CYS A 237 -3.00 20.66 -4.91
C CYS A 237 -4.17 21.57 -5.24
N SER A 238 -5.00 21.87 -4.25
CA SER A 238 -6.14 22.78 -4.41
C SER A 238 -6.38 23.60 -3.16
N GLU A 239 -6.87 24.82 -3.33
CA GLU A 239 -7.20 25.73 -2.26
C GLU A 239 -8.52 26.46 -2.58
N ALA A 240 -9.42 26.53 -1.60
CA ALA A 240 -10.66 27.28 -1.69
C ALA A 240 -10.70 28.37 -0.61
N ARG A 241 -11.07 29.59 -1.01
CA ARG A 241 -11.21 30.74 -0.10
C ARG A 241 -12.55 31.41 -0.31
N GLU A 242 -13.26 31.73 0.77
CA GLU A 242 -14.45 32.56 0.70
C GLU A 242 -14.09 34.03 0.48
N THR A 243 -14.95 34.71 -0.26
CA THR A 243 -14.82 36.16 -0.45
C THR A 243 -15.21 36.91 0.82
N LYS A 244 -14.64 38.11 1.05
CA LYS A 244 -14.89 38.94 2.23
C LYS A 244 -16.39 39.28 2.43
N ARG A 245 -17.20 39.28 1.35
CA ARG A 245 -18.63 39.56 1.39
C ARG A 245 -19.48 38.30 1.63
N GLY A 246 -18.88 37.12 1.70
CA GLY A 246 -19.57 35.83 1.79
C GLY A 246 -20.32 35.45 0.49
N GLY A 247 -20.82 34.23 0.45
CA GLY A 247 -21.66 33.72 -0.64
C GLY A 247 -20.95 33.31 -1.94
N ASN A 248 -19.70 33.73 -2.15
CA ASN A 248 -18.85 33.32 -3.29
C ASN A 248 -17.53 32.75 -2.83
N LYS A 249 -16.97 31.83 -3.62
CA LYS A 249 -15.66 31.23 -3.41
C LYS A 249 -14.72 31.54 -4.56
N ILE A 250 -13.45 31.75 -4.22
CA ILE A 250 -12.32 31.68 -5.14
C ILE A 250 -11.71 30.30 -4.94
N PHE A 251 -11.64 29.53 -6.00
CA PHE A 251 -11.01 28.21 -5.98
C PHE A 251 -9.82 28.19 -6.93
N SER A 252 -8.67 27.78 -6.44
CA SER A 252 -7.46 27.58 -7.23
C SER A 252 -6.95 26.16 -7.05
N PHE A 253 -6.45 25.58 -8.12
CA PHE A 253 -5.81 24.28 -8.08
C PHE A 253 -4.72 24.20 -9.14
N ASN A 254 -3.66 23.43 -8.84
CA ASN A 254 -2.54 23.26 -9.74
C ASN A 254 -2.66 21.91 -10.44
N ILE A 255 -2.41 21.92 -11.74
CA ILE A 255 -2.38 20.74 -12.58
C ILE A 255 -1.04 20.63 -13.30
N SER A 256 -0.62 19.40 -13.62
CA SER A 256 0.57 19.13 -14.43
C SER A 256 0.33 17.97 -15.38
N ASP A 257 0.75 18.14 -16.64
CA ASP A 257 0.88 17.08 -17.63
C ASP A 257 2.30 16.50 -17.66
N TYR A 258 3.15 16.95 -16.70
CA TYR A 258 4.57 16.64 -16.55
C TYR A 258 5.49 17.22 -17.64
N THR A 259 4.97 17.91 -18.65
CA THR A 259 5.78 18.79 -19.51
C THR A 259 5.95 20.16 -18.88
N SER A 260 4.89 20.62 -18.19
CA SER A 260 4.87 21.83 -17.38
C SER A 260 3.78 21.74 -16.31
N SER A 261 3.54 22.83 -15.58
CA SER A 261 2.44 22.93 -14.60
C SER A 261 1.75 24.28 -14.75
N MET A 262 0.48 24.34 -14.32
CA MET A 262 -0.36 25.52 -14.50
C MET A 262 -1.30 25.69 -13.31
N THR A 263 -1.47 26.93 -12.86
CA THR A 263 -2.50 27.31 -11.88
C THR A 263 -3.82 27.54 -12.59
N VAL A 264 -4.85 26.80 -12.17
CA VAL A 264 -6.23 26.99 -12.63
C VAL A 264 -6.99 27.78 -11.59
N LYS A 265 -7.75 28.82 -12.02
CA LYS A 265 -8.59 29.63 -11.12
C LYS A 265 -10.04 29.66 -11.55
N MET A 266 -10.93 29.64 -10.57
CA MET A 266 -12.37 29.75 -10.72
C MET A 266 -12.95 30.69 -9.66
N PHE A 267 -14.08 31.30 -10.01
CA PHE A 267 -14.81 32.18 -9.11
C PHE A 267 -16.30 32.06 -9.39
N ASP A 268 -17.10 31.68 -8.39
CA ASP A 268 -18.55 31.60 -8.47
C ASP A 268 -19.17 31.54 -7.05
N SER A 269 -20.51 31.46 -6.99
CA SER A 269 -21.24 31.26 -5.75
C SER A 269 -20.90 29.94 -5.06
N ASN A 270 -21.03 29.89 -3.74
CA ASN A 270 -20.76 28.67 -2.97
C ASN A 270 -21.56 27.47 -3.49
N LYS A 271 -22.83 27.69 -3.88
CA LYS A 271 -23.70 26.64 -4.41
C LYS A 271 -23.17 25.98 -5.67
N VAL A 272 -22.50 26.74 -6.54
CA VAL A 272 -21.88 26.24 -7.77
C VAL A 272 -20.53 25.63 -7.48
N MET A 273 -19.75 26.26 -6.61
CA MET A 273 -18.36 25.88 -6.36
C MET A 273 -18.20 24.62 -5.49
N ASP A 274 -19.07 24.40 -4.49
CA ASP A 274 -18.91 23.26 -3.59
C ASP A 274 -18.93 21.89 -4.30
N PRO A 275 -19.85 21.59 -5.21
CA PRO A 275 -19.81 20.37 -6.00
C PRO A 275 -18.56 20.26 -6.90
N VAL A 276 -18.10 21.38 -7.46
CA VAL A 276 -16.91 21.42 -8.33
C VAL A 276 -15.64 21.14 -7.51
N ILE A 277 -15.49 21.78 -6.36
CA ILE A 277 -14.37 21.58 -5.44
C ILE A 277 -14.27 20.09 -5.04
N ASN A 278 -15.38 19.51 -4.57
CA ASN A 278 -15.43 18.10 -4.18
C ASN A 278 -15.05 17.18 -5.34
N LYS A 279 -15.50 17.49 -6.57
CA LYS A 279 -15.17 16.70 -7.76
C LYS A 279 -13.69 16.79 -8.11
N ILE A 280 -13.09 17.99 -8.08
CA ILE A 280 -11.64 18.18 -8.33
C ILE A 280 -10.81 17.50 -7.26
N GLN A 281 -11.16 17.62 -5.98
CA GLN A 281 -10.43 16.99 -4.88
C GLN A 281 -10.44 15.46 -4.95
N SER A 282 -11.49 14.88 -5.53
CA SER A 282 -11.60 13.43 -5.74
C SER A 282 -11.00 12.96 -7.08
N ALA A 283 -10.80 13.87 -8.04
CA ALA A 283 -10.27 13.55 -9.36
C ALA A 283 -8.75 13.44 -9.33
N LYS A 284 -8.22 12.42 -10.03
CA LYS A 284 -6.76 12.31 -10.25
C LYS A 284 -6.32 13.18 -11.41
N THR A 285 -7.04 13.11 -12.53
CA THR A 285 -6.71 13.77 -13.78
C THR A 285 -7.92 14.52 -14.31
N VAL A 286 -7.71 15.75 -14.79
CA VAL A 286 -8.75 16.61 -15.33
C VAL A 286 -8.35 17.20 -16.67
N MET A 287 -9.36 17.52 -17.49
CA MET A 287 -9.23 18.42 -18.64
C MET A 287 -9.86 19.76 -18.27
N VAL A 288 -9.20 20.84 -18.66
CA VAL A 288 -9.60 22.20 -18.37
C VAL A 288 -9.58 23.01 -19.66
N SER A 289 -10.69 23.68 -19.98
CA SER A 289 -10.74 24.69 -21.05
C SER A 289 -11.07 26.05 -20.46
N GLY A 290 -10.35 27.08 -20.90
CA GLY A 290 -10.54 28.42 -20.38
C GLY A 290 -9.58 29.44 -20.96
N MET A 291 -9.64 30.66 -20.41
CA MET A 291 -8.80 31.78 -20.81
C MET A 291 -7.47 31.76 -20.05
N TYR A 292 -6.37 31.65 -20.78
CA TYR A 292 -5.02 31.78 -20.22
C TYR A 292 -4.63 33.25 -20.22
N GLN A 293 -4.49 33.84 -19.02
CA GLN A 293 -4.29 35.27 -18.88
C GLN A 293 -3.46 35.62 -17.64
N TYR A 294 -2.86 36.81 -17.66
CA TYR A 294 -2.13 37.30 -16.51
C TYR A 294 -3.08 37.71 -15.38
N ASP A 295 -2.83 37.20 -14.18
CA ASP A 295 -3.55 37.56 -12.96
C ASP A 295 -2.72 38.57 -12.15
N ASN A 296 -3.18 39.82 -12.14
CA ASN A 296 -2.49 40.91 -11.44
C ASN A 296 -2.37 40.71 -9.92
N TYR A 297 -3.27 39.89 -9.32
CA TYR A 297 -3.23 39.61 -7.88
C TYR A 297 -2.22 38.52 -7.54
N ALA A 298 -2.07 37.53 -8.40
CA ALA A 298 -1.10 36.45 -8.22
C ALA A 298 0.29 36.82 -8.78
N GLY A 299 0.38 37.78 -9.71
CA GLY A 299 1.62 38.13 -10.38
C GLY A 299 2.11 37.09 -11.38
N GLU A 300 1.20 36.21 -11.86
CA GLU A 300 1.51 35.10 -12.75
C GLU A 300 0.42 34.88 -13.80
N TYR A 301 0.74 34.12 -14.85
CA TYR A 301 -0.27 33.64 -15.79
C TYR A 301 -1.04 32.48 -15.20
N VAL A 302 -2.37 32.54 -15.30
CA VAL A 302 -3.29 31.51 -14.80
C VAL A 302 -4.30 31.12 -15.86
N LEU A 303 -4.78 29.87 -15.79
CA LEU A 303 -5.90 29.42 -16.62
C LEU A 303 -7.21 29.67 -15.87
N ARG A 304 -7.99 30.65 -16.32
CA ARG A 304 -9.33 30.89 -15.82
C ARG A 304 -10.29 29.89 -16.46
N ALA A 305 -10.70 28.89 -15.69
CA ALA A 305 -11.49 27.79 -16.20
C ALA A 305 -12.92 28.20 -16.55
N ASN A 306 -13.36 27.81 -17.75
CA ASN A 306 -14.72 27.93 -18.24
C ASN A 306 -15.44 26.59 -18.35
N SER A 307 -14.66 25.51 -18.53
CA SER A 307 -15.17 24.14 -18.59
C SER A 307 -14.19 23.18 -17.94
N LEU A 308 -14.73 22.17 -17.25
CA LEU A 308 -13.98 21.11 -16.57
C LEU A 308 -14.57 19.74 -16.92
N ALA A 309 -13.68 18.78 -17.12
CA ALA A 309 -14.03 17.38 -17.28
C ALA A 309 -13.04 16.49 -16.48
N THR A 310 -13.51 15.39 -15.95
CA THR A 310 -12.62 14.30 -15.53
C THR A 310 -12.25 13.48 -16.75
N VAL A 311 -11.04 12.90 -16.75
CA VAL A 311 -10.55 12.00 -17.79
C VAL A 311 -9.68 10.93 -17.16
N THR A 312 -9.68 9.74 -17.73
CA THR A 312 -8.79 8.64 -17.30
C THR A 312 -7.51 8.68 -18.11
N LYS A 313 -6.38 8.70 -17.40
CA LYS A 313 -5.06 8.61 -18.00
C LYS A 313 -4.73 7.16 -18.34
N MET A 314 -4.14 6.95 -19.53
CA MET A 314 -3.59 5.65 -19.90
C MET A 314 -2.44 5.31 -18.94
N GLU A 315 -2.48 4.15 -18.36
CA GLU A 315 -1.39 3.66 -17.54
C GLU A 315 -0.49 2.73 -18.38
N GLU A 316 0.81 2.87 -18.20
CA GLU A 316 1.76 1.94 -18.80
C GLU A 316 1.56 0.55 -18.18
N MET A 317 1.38 -0.47 -19.02
CA MET A 317 1.18 -1.86 -18.62
C MET A 317 2.33 -2.72 -19.11
N ASP A 318 2.76 -3.66 -18.30
CA ASP A 318 3.68 -4.70 -18.77
C ASP A 318 2.90 -5.69 -19.66
N THR A 319 3.20 -5.70 -20.95
CA THR A 319 2.50 -6.51 -21.96
C THR A 319 3.23 -7.81 -22.31
N ALA A 320 4.41 -8.07 -21.71
CA ALA A 320 5.14 -9.30 -21.97
C ALA A 320 4.29 -10.54 -21.58
N PRO A 321 4.31 -11.61 -22.36
CA PRO A 321 3.54 -12.83 -22.04
C PRO A 321 4.05 -13.51 -20.76
N GLU A 322 5.36 -13.50 -20.53
CA GLU A 322 6.00 -13.95 -19.31
C GLU A 322 6.60 -12.75 -18.57
N LYS A 323 6.24 -12.60 -17.30
CA LYS A 323 6.63 -11.44 -16.48
C LYS A 323 7.90 -11.72 -15.70
N ARG A 324 8.78 -10.73 -15.67
CA ARG A 324 9.97 -10.73 -14.83
C ARG A 324 9.62 -10.63 -13.34
N VAL A 325 10.58 -10.94 -12.50
CA VAL A 325 10.54 -10.66 -11.06
C VAL A 325 11.65 -9.67 -10.75
N GLU A 326 11.30 -8.52 -10.17
CA GLU A 326 12.31 -7.56 -9.70
C GLU A 326 12.87 -8.04 -8.38
N LEU A 327 14.21 -8.14 -8.30
CA LEU A 327 14.92 -8.62 -7.11
C LEU A 327 15.72 -7.53 -6.39
N HIS A 328 15.84 -6.32 -6.98
CA HIS A 328 16.57 -5.19 -6.42
C HIS A 328 15.74 -3.92 -6.52
N MET A 329 15.06 -3.56 -5.43
CA MET A 329 14.11 -2.47 -5.40
C MET A 329 14.10 -1.76 -4.06
N HIS A 330 14.18 -0.43 -4.10
CA HIS A 330 14.19 0.46 -2.96
C HIS A 330 12.86 1.20 -2.79
N THR A 331 12.49 1.42 -1.54
CA THR A 331 11.33 2.23 -1.17
C THR A 331 11.77 3.55 -0.56
N SER A 332 10.81 4.44 -0.28
CA SER A 332 11.08 5.68 0.46
C SER A 332 11.73 5.49 1.85
N LEU A 333 11.86 4.23 2.31
CA LEU A 333 12.59 3.89 3.55
C LEU A 333 14.09 3.66 3.30
N SER A 334 14.54 3.62 2.04
CA SER A 334 15.93 3.92 1.66
C SER A 334 16.11 5.43 1.71
N GLU A 335 16.32 5.94 2.94
CA GLU A 335 16.23 7.35 3.30
C GLU A 335 17.12 8.24 2.43
N MET A 336 16.54 9.31 1.92
CA MET A 336 17.19 10.27 1.05
C MET A 336 17.74 9.66 -0.26
N ASP A 337 17.18 8.53 -0.72
CA ASP A 337 17.59 7.89 -1.98
C ASP A 337 16.43 7.51 -2.86
N ALA A 338 15.55 6.62 -2.42
CA ALA A 338 14.33 6.27 -3.14
C ALA A 338 13.12 7.08 -2.66
N ILE A 339 12.10 7.20 -3.52
CA ILE A 339 10.97 8.10 -3.28
C ILE A 339 9.60 7.42 -3.29
N SER A 340 9.50 6.18 -3.77
CA SER A 340 8.22 5.49 -3.90
C SER A 340 7.85 4.71 -2.65
N SER A 341 6.56 4.73 -2.25
CA SER A 341 6.11 3.96 -1.09
C SER A 341 6.13 2.45 -1.36
N PRO A 342 6.36 1.62 -0.34
CA PRO A 342 6.30 0.16 -0.46
C PRO A 342 4.97 -0.31 -1.08
N THR A 343 3.87 0.31 -0.66
CA THR A 343 2.52 -0.01 -1.16
C THR A 343 2.37 0.27 -2.66
N SER A 344 2.90 1.38 -3.17
CA SER A 344 2.77 1.76 -4.58
C SER A 344 3.55 0.81 -5.49
N LEU A 345 4.76 0.44 -5.11
CA LEU A 345 5.63 -0.49 -5.85
C LEU A 345 5.01 -1.90 -5.93
N VAL A 346 4.58 -2.44 -4.79
CA VAL A 346 3.95 -3.77 -4.73
C VAL A 346 2.65 -3.80 -5.54
N LYS A 347 1.80 -2.77 -5.44
CA LYS A 347 0.55 -2.69 -6.21
C LYS A 347 0.81 -2.56 -7.72
N ARG A 348 1.87 -1.83 -8.13
CA ARG A 348 2.26 -1.74 -9.55
C ARG A 348 2.69 -3.10 -10.08
N ALA A 349 3.55 -3.83 -9.37
CA ALA A 349 3.98 -5.18 -9.75
C ALA A 349 2.78 -6.13 -9.89
N ALA A 350 1.86 -6.12 -8.93
CA ALA A 350 0.64 -6.92 -8.98
C ALA A 350 -0.26 -6.55 -10.16
N LYS A 351 -0.46 -5.24 -10.41
CA LYS A 351 -1.26 -4.72 -11.53
C LYS A 351 -0.68 -5.14 -12.89
N TRP A 352 0.64 -5.19 -13.00
CA TRP A 352 1.33 -5.65 -14.20
C TRP A 352 1.32 -7.18 -14.38
N GLY A 353 0.81 -7.93 -13.38
CA GLY A 353 0.73 -9.39 -13.41
C GLY A 353 2.04 -10.08 -13.05
N HIS A 354 2.97 -9.40 -12.40
CA HIS A 354 4.19 -10.03 -11.89
C HIS A 354 3.82 -11.06 -10.80
N LYS A 355 4.50 -12.22 -10.79
CA LYS A 355 4.26 -13.29 -9.81
C LYS A 355 4.82 -12.97 -8.42
N ALA A 356 5.91 -12.18 -8.40
CA ALA A 356 6.61 -11.79 -7.18
C ALA A 356 7.34 -10.44 -7.39
N VAL A 357 7.72 -9.82 -6.28
CA VAL A 357 8.57 -8.62 -6.25
C VAL A 357 9.39 -8.62 -4.97
N ALA A 358 10.66 -8.20 -5.02
CA ALA A 358 11.48 -8.02 -3.83
C ALA A 358 11.42 -6.57 -3.32
N ILE A 359 11.68 -6.39 -2.03
CA ILE A 359 12.02 -5.10 -1.42
C ILE A 359 13.37 -5.27 -0.73
N THR A 360 14.33 -4.42 -1.10
CA THR A 360 15.74 -4.53 -0.70
C THR A 360 16.32 -3.17 -0.30
N ASP A 361 15.66 -2.48 0.64
CA ASP A 361 16.10 -1.15 1.12
C ASP A 361 17.51 -1.17 1.71
N HIS A 362 18.22 -0.04 1.62
CA HIS A 362 19.59 0.14 2.11
C HIS A 362 19.71 -0.03 3.63
N GLY A 363 20.33 -1.13 4.06
CA GLY A 363 20.70 -1.40 5.45
C GLY A 363 19.53 -1.60 6.42
N VAL A 364 18.29 -1.62 5.92
CA VAL A 364 17.07 -1.61 6.74
C VAL A 364 16.00 -2.54 6.18
N VAL A 365 15.00 -2.86 7.02
CA VAL A 365 13.84 -3.71 6.69
C VAL A 365 12.51 -3.10 7.13
N GLN A 366 12.48 -1.80 7.41
CA GLN A 366 11.28 -1.11 7.92
C GLN A 366 10.11 -1.12 6.93
N ALA A 367 10.37 -1.21 5.62
CA ALA A 367 9.33 -1.29 4.59
C ALA A 367 8.53 -2.60 4.63
N LEU A 368 9.10 -3.70 5.17
CA LEU A 368 8.52 -5.04 5.06
C LEU A 368 7.10 -5.17 5.65
N PRO A 369 6.74 -4.59 6.81
CA PRO A 369 5.37 -4.69 7.32
C PRO A 369 4.33 -4.08 6.38
N GLU A 370 4.61 -2.90 5.81
CA GLU A 370 3.74 -2.23 4.85
C GLU A 370 3.68 -3.01 3.53
N ALA A 371 4.83 -3.42 3.00
CA ALA A 371 4.94 -4.20 1.78
C ALA A 371 4.21 -5.56 1.90
N CYS A 372 4.33 -6.26 3.05
CA CYS A 372 3.60 -7.51 3.32
C CYS A 372 2.09 -7.30 3.30
N LYS A 373 1.59 -6.21 3.92
CA LYS A 373 0.17 -5.88 3.91
C LYS A 373 -0.32 -5.59 2.49
N ALA A 374 0.44 -4.82 1.71
CA ALA A 374 0.13 -4.51 0.32
C ALA A 374 0.14 -5.77 -0.56
N ALA A 375 1.15 -6.63 -0.43
CA ALA A 375 1.29 -7.87 -1.19
C ALA A 375 0.15 -8.84 -0.91
N LYS A 376 -0.23 -9.01 0.37
CA LYS A 376 -1.38 -9.83 0.77
C LYS A 376 -2.69 -9.30 0.16
N SER A 377 -2.89 -7.98 0.18
CA SER A 377 -4.09 -7.35 -0.40
C SER A 377 -4.13 -7.45 -1.93
N ALA A 378 -2.96 -7.42 -2.60
CA ALA A 378 -2.85 -7.46 -4.06
C ALA A 378 -2.69 -8.87 -4.63
N GLY A 379 -2.55 -9.90 -3.79
CA GLY A 379 -2.40 -11.29 -4.22
C GLY A 379 -1.04 -11.60 -4.89
N ILE A 380 0.02 -10.85 -4.59
CA ILE A 380 1.36 -11.05 -5.14
C ILE A 380 2.31 -11.59 -4.07
N LYS A 381 3.29 -12.41 -4.46
CA LYS A 381 4.34 -12.89 -3.55
C LYS A 381 5.36 -11.77 -3.29
N LEU A 382 5.59 -11.44 -2.01
CA LEU A 382 6.67 -10.56 -1.60
C LEU A 382 7.92 -11.38 -1.26
N LEU A 383 9.05 -11.01 -1.86
CA LEU A 383 10.38 -11.47 -1.47
C LEU A 383 10.95 -10.41 -0.52
N CYS A 384 11.05 -10.79 0.75
CA CYS A 384 11.59 -9.90 1.77
C CYS A 384 13.11 -9.91 1.71
N GLY A 385 13.73 -8.75 1.62
CA GLY A 385 15.17 -8.62 1.52
C GLY A 385 15.70 -7.33 2.11
N MET A 386 16.97 -7.08 1.84
CA MET A 386 17.71 -5.87 2.22
C MET A 386 18.94 -5.75 1.32
N GLU A 387 19.32 -4.54 0.92
CA GLU A 387 20.65 -4.28 0.42
C GLU A 387 21.56 -3.85 1.59
N GLY A 388 22.61 -4.58 1.85
CA GLY A 388 23.54 -4.35 2.94
C GLY A 388 24.86 -3.73 2.49
N TYR A 389 25.67 -3.35 3.44
CA TYR A 389 27.03 -2.81 3.25
C TYR A 389 28.06 -3.83 3.74
N LEU A 390 28.64 -4.59 2.82
CA LEU A 390 29.61 -5.64 3.10
C LEU A 390 31.00 -5.06 3.36
N VAL A 391 31.68 -5.52 4.38
CA VAL A 391 33.11 -5.31 4.61
C VAL A 391 33.84 -6.65 4.70
N ASP A 392 34.97 -6.74 4.02
CA ASP A 392 35.89 -7.89 4.15
C ASP A 392 36.77 -7.69 5.37
N ASP A 393 36.27 -8.14 6.53
CA ASP A 393 36.90 -7.98 7.83
C ASP A 393 38.11 -8.92 8.02
N GLU A 394 38.24 -9.96 7.20
CA GLU A 394 39.45 -10.80 7.18
C GLU A 394 40.62 -10.06 6.53
N LYS A 395 40.33 -9.25 5.47
CA LYS A 395 41.32 -8.42 4.79
C LYS A 395 41.61 -7.12 5.53
N TYR A 396 40.59 -6.56 6.18
CA TYR A 396 40.66 -5.30 6.91
C TYR A 396 40.25 -5.48 8.38
N PRO A 397 41.03 -6.21 9.20
CA PRO A 397 40.60 -6.60 10.56
C PRO A 397 40.41 -5.42 11.51
N ASP A 398 41.07 -4.28 11.25
CA ASP A 398 40.98 -3.07 12.08
C ASP A 398 40.08 -1.97 11.42
N PHE A 399 39.18 -2.37 10.52
CA PHE A 399 38.35 -1.43 9.72
C PHE A 399 37.59 -0.40 10.59
N MET A 400 37.21 -0.74 11.81
CA MET A 400 36.51 0.19 12.72
C MET A 400 37.39 1.38 13.12
N ASN A 401 38.72 1.24 13.19
CA ASN A 401 39.66 2.31 13.50
C ASN A 401 40.24 3.00 12.24
N MET A 402 40.12 2.40 11.06
CA MET A 402 40.59 2.96 9.79
C MET A 402 39.70 4.13 9.34
N LYS A 403 40.21 5.02 8.48
CA LYS A 403 39.38 6.02 7.81
C LYS A 403 38.49 5.37 6.75
N LEU A 404 37.32 5.93 6.51
CA LEU A 404 36.35 5.39 5.54
C LEU A 404 36.89 5.20 4.11
N LYS A 405 37.89 5.99 3.72
CA LYS A 405 38.54 5.88 2.40
C LYS A 405 39.58 4.78 2.30
N ASP A 406 40.00 4.21 3.42
CA ASP A 406 41.13 3.27 3.49
C ASP A 406 40.69 1.80 3.40
N PHE A 407 39.37 1.53 3.35
CA PHE A 407 38.81 0.20 3.13
C PHE A 407 37.53 0.27 2.29
N PRO A 408 37.30 -0.69 1.38
CA PRO A 408 36.10 -0.74 0.57
C PRO A 408 34.89 -1.23 1.38
N ARG A 409 33.71 -0.74 0.97
CA ARG A 409 32.41 -1.20 1.47
C ARG A 409 31.57 -1.47 0.23
N TYR A 410 31.13 -2.72 0.11
CA TYR A 410 30.43 -3.17 -1.07
C TYR A 410 28.93 -3.31 -0.80
N HIS A 411 28.11 -3.10 -1.79
CA HIS A 411 26.70 -3.48 -1.72
C HIS A 411 26.55 -4.99 -1.84
N ILE A 412 25.56 -5.52 -1.16
CA ILE A 412 25.23 -6.95 -1.15
C ILE A 412 23.74 -7.14 -0.96
N ILE A 413 23.08 -7.96 -1.77
CA ILE A 413 21.65 -8.22 -1.65
C ILE A 413 21.41 -9.44 -0.78
N PHE A 414 20.48 -9.30 0.16
CA PHE A 414 19.94 -10.37 0.97
C PHE A 414 18.49 -10.63 0.61
N LEU A 415 18.13 -11.88 0.31
CA LEU A 415 16.75 -12.32 0.17
C LEU A 415 16.45 -13.41 1.21
N ILE A 416 15.34 -13.25 1.94
CA ILE A 416 14.93 -14.22 2.96
C ILE A 416 14.28 -15.43 2.28
N ARG A 417 14.89 -16.61 2.42
CA ARG A 417 14.38 -17.87 1.90
C ARG A 417 13.45 -18.58 2.88
N THR A 418 13.75 -18.48 4.19
CA THR A 418 13.02 -19.20 5.24
C THR A 418 12.74 -18.29 6.44
N LEU A 419 11.79 -18.67 7.30
CA LEU A 419 11.55 -17.96 8.57
C LEU A 419 12.78 -17.98 9.51
N ALA A 420 13.58 -19.03 9.47
CA ALA A 420 14.88 -19.08 10.19
C ALA A 420 15.84 -18.04 9.61
N GLY A 421 15.96 -17.95 8.28
CA GLY A 421 16.79 -16.96 7.60
C GLY A 421 16.39 -15.52 7.92
N ARG A 422 15.09 -15.24 8.13
CA ARG A 422 14.65 -13.93 8.63
C ARG A 422 15.30 -13.57 9.96
N LYS A 423 15.36 -14.50 10.90
CA LYS A 423 16.02 -14.27 12.19
C LYS A 423 17.53 -14.05 12.04
N VAL A 424 18.16 -14.79 11.11
CA VAL A 424 19.59 -14.63 10.80
C VAL A 424 19.85 -13.23 10.23
N LEU A 425 19.08 -12.80 9.23
CA LEU A 425 19.20 -11.45 8.67
C LEU A 425 19.01 -10.37 9.73
N TYR A 426 17.98 -10.48 10.59
CA TYR A 426 17.73 -9.51 11.66
C TYR A 426 18.88 -9.44 12.67
N LYS A 427 19.56 -10.56 12.96
CA LYS A 427 20.76 -10.56 13.80
C LYS A 427 21.92 -9.80 13.14
N HIS A 428 22.14 -10.00 11.82
CA HIS A 428 23.15 -9.24 11.07
C HIS A 428 22.82 -7.74 11.08
N ILE A 429 21.55 -7.35 10.85
CA ILE A 429 21.12 -5.94 10.92
C ILE A 429 21.36 -5.37 12.33
N SER A 430 21.00 -6.09 13.38
CA SER A 430 21.20 -5.62 14.75
C SER A 430 22.68 -5.41 15.06
N LYS A 431 23.54 -6.39 14.73
CA LYS A 431 25.00 -6.26 14.92
C LYS A 431 25.58 -5.12 14.11
N SER A 432 25.21 -4.97 12.84
CA SER A 432 25.70 -3.89 11.97
C SER A 432 25.37 -2.50 12.51
N ASN A 433 24.21 -2.34 13.17
CA ASN A 433 23.80 -1.05 13.74
C ASN A 433 24.37 -0.81 15.15
N ILE A 434 24.59 -1.86 15.96
CA ILE A 434 25.02 -1.72 17.36
C ILE A 434 26.55 -1.78 17.46
N GLU A 435 27.18 -2.73 16.76
CA GLU A 435 28.61 -3.02 16.91
C GLU A 435 29.47 -2.47 15.76
N TYR A 436 28.93 -2.46 14.53
CA TYR A 436 29.69 -2.16 13.31
C TYR A 436 29.15 -0.96 12.52
N PHE A 437 28.53 -0.01 13.21
CA PHE A 437 28.06 1.23 12.55
C PHE A 437 29.23 2.19 12.34
N LYS A 438 29.56 2.43 11.06
CA LYS A 438 30.57 3.40 10.66
C LYS A 438 30.09 4.18 9.44
N ASN A 439 29.36 5.27 9.69
CA ASN A 439 28.62 6.04 8.70
C ASN A 439 27.48 5.24 8.01
N ARG A 440 27.62 3.94 7.94
CA ARG A 440 26.64 2.95 7.47
C ARG A 440 26.72 1.70 8.36
N PRO A 441 25.63 0.93 8.44
CA PRO A 441 25.63 -0.34 9.18
C PRO A 441 26.39 -1.41 8.38
N LEU A 442 27.60 -1.77 8.80
CA LEU A 442 28.48 -2.69 8.09
C LEU A 442 28.21 -4.14 8.48
N ILE A 443 28.16 -5.01 7.48
CA ILE A 443 27.99 -6.46 7.66
C ILE A 443 29.32 -7.14 7.35
N LEU A 444 29.78 -8.01 8.27
CA LEU A 444 31.05 -8.69 8.16
C LEU A 444 30.95 -9.87 7.19
N LYS A 445 31.91 -9.98 6.27
CA LYS A 445 32.00 -11.11 5.33
C LYS A 445 32.25 -12.42 6.05
N SER A 446 33.08 -12.43 7.10
CA SER A 446 33.34 -13.61 7.96
C SER A 446 32.07 -14.12 8.62
N ALA A 447 31.25 -13.20 9.18
CA ALA A 447 30.00 -13.58 9.85
C ALA A 447 28.98 -14.20 8.87
N LEU A 448 28.98 -13.78 7.58
CA LEU A 448 28.15 -14.40 6.56
C LEU A 448 28.64 -15.77 6.12
N LYS A 449 29.95 -16.05 6.17
CA LYS A 449 30.49 -17.40 5.92
C LYS A 449 29.99 -18.39 6.96
N GLU A 450 29.83 -17.95 8.21
CA GLU A 450 29.42 -18.79 9.34
C GLU A 450 27.88 -18.88 9.50
N HIS A 451 27.17 -17.78 9.21
CA HIS A 451 25.76 -17.62 9.55
C HIS A 451 24.95 -17.01 8.39
N ARG A 452 24.66 -17.83 7.37
CA ARG A 452 23.82 -17.44 6.23
C ARG A 452 22.65 -18.40 5.94
N ASP A 453 22.37 -19.33 6.84
CA ASP A 453 21.32 -20.31 6.64
C ASP A 453 19.94 -19.67 6.43
N GLY A 454 19.29 -20.08 5.35
CA GLY A 454 17.96 -19.58 4.99
C GLY A 454 17.93 -18.16 4.42
N ILE A 455 19.09 -17.61 4.04
CA ILE A 455 19.26 -16.37 3.27
C ILE A 455 19.85 -16.72 1.91
N ILE A 456 19.45 -16.00 0.87
CA ILE A 456 20.06 -15.99 -0.46
C ILE A 456 20.83 -14.68 -0.59
N ILE A 457 22.05 -14.75 -1.11
CA ILE A 457 22.96 -13.60 -1.23
C ILE A 457 23.26 -13.33 -2.70
N GLY A 458 22.99 -12.07 -3.14
CA GLY A 458 23.28 -11.59 -4.48
C GLY A 458 24.44 -10.61 -4.56
N SER A 459 25.10 -10.53 -5.71
CA SER A 459 26.31 -9.71 -5.93
C SER A 459 26.05 -8.20 -6.01
N ALA A 460 24.79 -7.77 -5.99
CA ALA A 460 24.33 -6.38 -6.04
C ALA A 460 24.71 -5.60 -7.32
N CYS A 461 24.61 -4.26 -7.24
CA CYS A 461 24.80 -3.30 -8.33
C CYS A 461 26.28 -3.01 -8.62
N GLU A 462 26.57 -1.88 -9.27
CA GLU A 462 27.93 -1.42 -9.57
C GLU A 462 28.76 -1.15 -8.30
N GLN A 463 28.12 -0.94 -7.13
CA GLN A 463 28.82 -0.86 -5.85
C GLN A 463 29.11 -2.24 -5.21
N GLY A 464 28.67 -3.33 -5.85
CA GLY A 464 28.94 -4.69 -5.41
C GLY A 464 30.43 -5.10 -5.57
N GLU A 465 30.88 -6.06 -4.75
CA GLU A 465 32.28 -6.49 -4.75
C GLU A 465 32.75 -7.01 -6.12
N LEU A 466 31.92 -7.80 -6.80
CA LEU A 466 32.26 -8.38 -8.10
C LEU A 466 32.41 -7.30 -9.17
N TYR A 467 31.45 -6.39 -9.30
CA TYR A 467 31.51 -5.31 -10.28
C TYR A 467 32.73 -4.40 -10.03
N GLN A 468 32.96 -4.02 -8.78
CA GLN A 468 34.14 -3.22 -8.38
C GLN A 468 35.47 -3.96 -8.66
N ALA A 469 35.53 -5.27 -8.46
CA ALA A 469 36.71 -6.06 -8.77
C ALA A 469 37.01 -6.09 -10.29
N ILE A 470 35.99 -6.13 -11.13
CA ILE A 470 36.13 -6.02 -12.60
C ILE A 470 36.68 -4.64 -12.96
N LEU A 471 36.12 -3.55 -12.40
CA LEU A 471 36.64 -2.20 -12.62
C LEU A 471 38.09 -2.03 -12.16
N HIS A 472 38.54 -2.75 -11.15
CA HIS A 472 39.94 -2.74 -10.71
C HIS A 472 40.86 -3.68 -11.51
N GLY A 473 40.36 -4.29 -12.59
CA GLY A 473 41.16 -5.17 -13.46
C GLY A 473 41.67 -6.44 -12.78
N LYS A 474 40.90 -6.99 -11.85
CA LYS A 474 41.24 -8.26 -11.18
C LYS A 474 41.32 -9.41 -12.16
N SER A 475 42.19 -10.41 -11.87
CA SER A 475 42.31 -11.61 -12.70
C SER A 475 41.03 -12.46 -12.66
N ASP A 476 40.85 -13.29 -13.69
CA ASP A 476 39.67 -14.16 -13.79
C ASP A 476 39.56 -15.12 -12.57
N GLU A 477 40.69 -15.62 -12.05
CA GLU A 477 40.70 -16.47 -10.86
C GLU A 477 40.28 -15.71 -9.59
N GLU A 478 40.63 -14.42 -9.48
CA GLU A 478 40.19 -13.57 -8.35
C GLU A 478 38.68 -13.27 -8.47
N LEU A 479 38.20 -12.98 -9.68
CA LEU A 479 36.78 -12.70 -9.94
C LEU A 479 35.91 -13.93 -9.67
N GLU A 480 36.35 -15.12 -10.09
CA GLU A 480 35.66 -16.38 -9.81
C GLU A 480 35.58 -16.67 -8.30
N LYS A 481 36.66 -16.44 -7.53
CA LYS A 481 36.64 -16.57 -6.06
C LYS A 481 35.68 -15.60 -5.39
N ILE A 482 35.58 -14.35 -5.91
CA ILE A 482 34.62 -13.36 -5.41
C ILE A 482 33.20 -13.82 -5.73
N ALA A 483 32.96 -14.22 -6.99
CA ALA A 483 31.64 -14.65 -7.44
C ALA A 483 31.15 -15.91 -6.73
N ASP A 484 32.05 -16.81 -6.36
CA ASP A 484 31.70 -18.05 -5.65
C ASP A 484 31.08 -17.81 -4.28
N PHE A 485 31.35 -16.68 -3.64
CA PHE A 485 30.74 -16.28 -2.37
C PHE A 485 29.24 -16.05 -2.48
N TYR A 486 28.72 -15.59 -3.63
CA TYR A 486 27.33 -15.23 -3.86
C TYR A 486 26.50 -16.43 -4.34
N ASP A 487 25.21 -16.46 -4.00
CA ASP A 487 24.28 -17.49 -4.47
C ASP A 487 23.80 -17.21 -5.90
N TYR A 488 23.70 -15.93 -6.29
CA TYR A 488 23.42 -15.48 -7.66
C TYR A 488 24.21 -14.21 -7.97
N LEU A 489 24.40 -13.96 -9.25
CA LEU A 489 25.06 -12.76 -9.76
C LEU A 489 24.01 -11.81 -10.34
N GLU A 490 24.34 -10.53 -10.39
CA GLU A 490 23.46 -9.47 -10.84
C GLU A 490 24.10 -8.67 -11.96
N ILE A 491 23.33 -8.40 -13.00
CA ILE A 491 23.62 -7.43 -14.07
C ILE A 491 22.53 -6.38 -14.11
N GLN A 492 22.85 -5.18 -14.60
CA GLN A 492 21.93 -4.06 -14.68
C GLN A 492 21.97 -3.41 -16.07
N PRO A 493 20.87 -2.70 -16.46
CA PRO A 493 20.88 -1.90 -17.69
C PRO A 493 22.04 -0.90 -17.69
N ASN A 494 22.70 -0.72 -18.83
CA ASN A 494 23.81 0.22 -18.99
C ASN A 494 23.47 1.64 -18.55
N GLY A 495 22.21 2.06 -18.74
CA GLY A 495 21.74 3.37 -18.31
C GLY A 495 21.90 3.63 -16.80
N ASN A 496 21.84 2.57 -15.96
CA ASN A 496 22.08 2.70 -14.52
C ASN A 496 23.52 3.16 -14.23
N ASN A 497 24.47 2.73 -15.06
CA ASN A 497 25.91 2.93 -14.93
C ASN A 497 26.47 4.00 -15.90
N ALA A 498 25.62 4.64 -16.71
CA ALA A 498 26.04 5.63 -17.71
C ALA A 498 26.75 6.86 -17.10
N PHE A 499 26.62 7.11 -15.81
CA PHE A 499 27.38 8.14 -15.11
C PHE A 499 28.92 7.90 -15.17
N MET A 500 29.36 6.64 -15.32
CA MET A 500 30.78 6.30 -15.45
C MET A 500 31.41 6.89 -16.71
N LEU A 501 30.64 7.01 -17.80
CA LEU A 501 31.08 7.62 -19.06
C LEU A 501 31.43 9.12 -18.92
N ARG A 502 30.94 9.76 -17.88
CA ARG A 502 31.14 11.18 -17.58
C ARG A 502 32.01 11.42 -16.36
N SER A 503 32.44 10.36 -15.72
CA SER A 503 33.17 10.42 -14.45
C SER A 503 34.67 10.70 -14.69
N ASN A 504 35.23 11.58 -13.87
CA ASN A 504 36.67 11.87 -13.85
C ASN A 504 37.44 10.98 -12.86
N LYS A 505 36.82 9.92 -12.32
CA LYS A 505 37.49 9.00 -11.39
C LYS A 505 38.43 8.07 -12.17
N GLU A 506 39.67 7.88 -11.70
CA GLU A 506 40.67 7.01 -12.29
C GLU A 506 40.14 5.60 -12.56
N ILE A 507 39.35 5.03 -11.64
CA ILE A 507 38.74 3.72 -11.78
C ILE A 507 37.76 3.61 -12.98
N HIS A 508 37.24 4.73 -13.46
CA HIS A 508 36.31 4.79 -14.60
C HIS A 508 37.00 5.13 -15.93
N GLU A 509 38.32 5.39 -15.97
CA GLU A 509 39.03 5.78 -17.19
C GLU A 509 38.95 4.74 -18.31
N GLN A 510 38.72 3.47 -17.97
CA GLN A 510 38.54 2.38 -18.93
C GLN A 510 37.12 2.35 -19.53
N ILE A 511 36.15 3.10 -18.99
CA ILE A 511 34.76 3.16 -19.45
C ILE A 511 34.62 4.39 -20.33
N ARG A 512 34.72 4.22 -21.65
CA ARG A 512 34.72 5.30 -22.65
C ARG A 512 33.47 5.35 -23.50
N GLU A 513 32.88 4.19 -23.71
CA GLU A 513 31.66 4.00 -24.51
C GLU A 513 30.72 2.97 -23.88
N GLU A 514 29.49 2.93 -24.35
CA GLU A 514 28.46 2.06 -23.78
C GLU A 514 28.83 0.57 -23.90
N GLU A 515 29.60 0.22 -24.92
CA GLU A 515 30.09 -1.15 -25.11
C GLU A 515 31.02 -1.61 -24.00
N ASP A 516 31.74 -0.71 -23.34
CA ASP A 516 32.56 -1.06 -22.16
C ASP A 516 31.68 -1.50 -20.98
N LEU A 517 30.51 -0.88 -20.80
CA LEU A 517 29.50 -1.30 -19.81
C LEU A 517 28.91 -2.68 -20.19
N ASN A 518 28.62 -2.91 -21.47
CA ASN A 518 28.18 -4.21 -21.97
C ASN A 518 29.23 -5.30 -21.68
N ASN A 519 30.50 -5.01 -21.87
CA ASN A 519 31.59 -5.95 -21.64
C ASN A 519 31.68 -6.35 -20.15
N ILE A 520 31.39 -5.46 -19.22
CA ILE A 520 31.30 -5.82 -17.80
C ILE A 520 30.13 -6.78 -17.56
N ASN A 521 28.94 -6.48 -18.09
CA ASN A 521 27.78 -7.35 -17.96
C ASN A 521 28.04 -8.74 -18.57
N ARG A 522 28.65 -8.81 -19.76
CA ARG A 522 29.04 -10.08 -20.40
C ARG A 522 30.05 -10.88 -19.56
N LYS A 523 30.99 -10.17 -18.92
CA LYS A 523 31.97 -10.82 -18.05
C LYS A 523 31.30 -11.43 -16.82
N ILE A 524 30.34 -10.75 -16.21
CA ILE A 524 29.56 -11.29 -15.08
C ILE A 524 28.73 -12.51 -15.52
N LEU A 525 28.09 -12.46 -16.70
CA LEU A 525 27.37 -13.59 -17.29
C LEU A 525 28.29 -14.79 -17.49
N ALA A 526 29.44 -14.59 -18.13
CA ALA A 526 30.41 -15.66 -18.40
C ALA A 526 30.93 -16.30 -17.11
N ILE A 527 31.16 -15.52 -16.06
CA ILE A 527 31.56 -16.04 -14.72
C ILE A 527 30.40 -16.84 -14.13
N GLY A 528 29.16 -16.36 -14.23
CA GLY A 528 27.98 -17.08 -13.76
C GLY A 528 27.83 -18.44 -14.44
N ASP A 529 27.91 -18.48 -15.76
CA ASP A 529 27.85 -19.71 -16.55
C ASP A 529 28.96 -20.69 -16.18
N LYS A 530 30.19 -20.20 -16.05
CA LYS A 530 31.34 -21.03 -15.65
C LYS A 530 31.16 -21.66 -14.28
N LEU A 531 30.60 -20.92 -13.33
CA LEU A 531 30.40 -21.39 -11.94
C LEU A 531 29.03 -22.08 -11.74
N GLY A 532 28.19 -22.17 -12.79
CA GLY A 532 26.84 -22.72 -12.68
C GLY A 532 25.92 -21.89 -11.78
N LYS A 533 26.15 -20.58 -11.68
CA LYS A 533 25.35 -19.65 -10.86
C LYS A 533 24.34 -18.90 -11.73
N LEU A 534 23.14 -18.72 -11.20
CA LEU A 534 22.13 -17.89 -11.85
C LEU A 534 22.61 -16.44 -11.92
N THR A 535 22.58 -15.84 -13.11
CA THR A 535 22.76 -14.41 -13.30
C THR A 535 21.42 -13.78 -13.64
N VAL A 536 21.02 -12.75 -12.89
CA VAL A 536 19.72 -12.09 -13.00
C VAL A 536 19.89 -10.63 -13.41
N ALA A 537 18.93 -10.13 -14.22
CA ALA A 537 18.87 -8.73 -14.59
C ALA A 537 17.91 -7.99 -13.63
N THR A 538 18.41 -6.97 -12.95
CA THR A 538 17.65 -6.15 -12.00
C THR A 538 17.61 -4.69 -12.41
N GLY A 539 16.60 -3.97 -11.93
CA GLY A 539 16.40 -2.56 -12.26
C GLY A 539 17.09 -1.60 -11.29
N ASP A 540 17.43 -2.04 -10.10
CA ASP A 540 17.87 -1.19 -8.99
C ASP A 540 16.90 -0.03 -8.79
N VAL A 541 15.62 -0.40 -8.62
CA VAL A 541 14.50 0.53 -8.70
C VAL A 541 14.50 1.49 -7.52
N HIS A 542 14.50 2.80 -7.78
CA HIS A 542 14.44 3.86 -6.77
C HIS A 542 13.17 4.72 -6.87
N PHE A 543 12.45 4.62 -8.00
CA PHE A 543 11.18 5.32 -8.18
C PHE A 543 10.26 4.57 -9.16
N LEU A 544 8.98 4.92 -9.12
CA LEU A 544 7.95 4.14 -9.80
C LEU A 544 7.89 4.43 -11.32
N ASP A 545 7.83 5.69 -11.68
CA ASP A 545 7.61 6.15 -13.05
C ASP A 545 8.79 7.00 -13.57
N LYS A 546 9.05 7.00 -14.87
CA LYS A 546 10.13 7.81 -15.50
C LYS A 546 10.09 9.29 -15.10
N LYS A 547 8.90 9.85 -14.94
CA LYS A 547 8.68 11.24 -14.53
C LYS A 547 9.19 11.55 -13.11
N ASP A 548 9.26 10.55 -12.25
CA ASP A 548 9.65 10.69 -10.85
C ASP A 548 11.15 10.97 -10.69
N ALA A 549 11.94 10.76 -11.75
CA ALA A 549 13.36 11.12 -11.79
C ALA A 549 13.61 12.58 -11.36
N LYS A 550 12.72 13.51 -11.72
CA LYS A 550 12.82 14.92 -11.31
C LYS A 550 12.75 15.13 -9.80
N PHE A 551 11.91 14.35 -9.13
CA PHE A 551 11.79 14.43 -7.66
C PHE A 551 13.03 13.85 -6.97
N ARG A 552 13.56 12.73 -7.50
CA ARG A 552 14.82 12.17 -7.00
C ARG A 552 15.98 13.11 -7.23
N ALA A 553 16.04 13.82 -8.37
CA ALA A 553 17.06 14.84 -8.66
C ALA A 553 17.13 15.91 -7.56
N ILE A 554 15.99 16.39 -7.04
CA ILE A 554 15.94 17.36 -5.95
C ILE A 554 16.61 16.81 -4.69
N ILE A 555 16.34 15.54 -4.35
CA ILE A 555 16.95 14.87 -3.19
C ILE A 555 18.47 14.72 -3.41
N MET A 556 18.90 14.29 -4.59
CA MET A 556 20.33 14.15 -4.90
C MET A 556 21.06 15.49 -4.88
N ALA A 557 20.45 16.55 -5.41
CA ALA A 557 20.99 17.91 -5.33
C ALA A 557 21.15 18.37 -3.87
N SER A 558 20.19 18.06 -2.99
CA SER A 558 20.28 18.38 -1.56
C SER A 558 21.42 17.65 -0.83
N LYS A 559 21.87 16.50 -1.37
CA LYS A 559 23.04 15.76 -0.89
C LYS A 559 24.38 16.28 -1.47
N GLY A 560 24.33 17.26 -2.36
CA GLY A 560 25.53 17.86 -2.97
C GLY A 560 26.05 17.11 -4.21
N PHE A 561 25.22 16.29 -4.87
CA PHE A 561 25.60 15.70 -6.16
C PHE A 561 25.51 16.76 -7.26
N GLU A 562 26.64 17.03 -7.93
CA GLU A 562 26.74 18.05 -8.99
C GLU A 562 25.98 17.65 -10.26
N ASP A 563 25.84 16.35 -10.52
CA ASP A 563 25.13 15.76 -11.67
C ASP A 563 23.71 15.30 -11.34
N ALA A 564 23.11 15.85 -10.27
CA ALA A 564 21.78 15.45 -9.81
C ALA A 564 20.69 15.52 -10.88
N ASP A 565 20.79 16.41 -11.86
CA ASP A 565 19.84 16.53 -12.98
C ASP A 565 19.97 15.40 -14.01
N MET A 566 21.09 14.66 -14.00
CA MET A 566 21.36 13.55 -14.92
C MET A 566 21.00 12.19 -14.25
N GLN A 567 19.76 12.07 -13.80
CA GLN A 567 19.32 10.88 -13.08
C GLN A 567 19.43 9.61 -13.94
N PRO A 568 20.02 8.52 -13.41
CA PRO A 568 19.96 7.22 -14.07
C PRO A 568 18.50 6.73 -14.13
N PRO A 569 18.13 5.87 -15.12
CA PRO A 569 16.77 5.41 -15.32
C PRO A 569 16.34 4.32 -14.32
N LEU A 570 16.39 4.62 -13.03
CA LEU A 570 16.09 3.72 -11.91
C LEU A 570 14.57 3.59 -11.64
N TYR A 571 13.73 3.77 -12.66
CA TYR A 571 12.29 3.54 -12.57
C TYR A 571 11.94 2.05 -12.65
N PHE A 572 10.76 1.69 -12.18
CA PHE A 572 10.27 0.32 -12.29
C PHE A 572 9.93 0.00 -13.74
N LYS A 573 10.84 -0.73 -14.41
CA LYS A 573 10.76 -1.09 -15.83
C LYS A 573 9.83 -2.27 -16.06
N THR A 574 9.09 -2.26 -17.18
CA THR A 574 8.37 -3.43 -17.68
C THR A 574 9.34 -4.54 -18.09
N THR A 575 8.81 -5.74 -18.27
CA THR A 575 9.61 -6.88 -18.72
C THR A 575 10.23 -6.62 -20.11
N ASN A 576 9.44 -6.05 -21.05
CA ASN A 576 9.94 -5.75 -22.39
C ASN A 576 11.06 -4.70 -22.37
N GLU A 577 10.91 -3.63 -21.56
CA GLU A 577 11.97 -2.63 -21.40
C GLU A 577 13.25 -3.27 -20.84
N MET A 578 13.13 -4.13 -19.82
CA MET A 578 14.30 -4.79 -19.25
C MET A 578 14.98 -5.71 -20.26
N LEU A 579 14.22 -6.49 -21.02
CA LEU A 579 14.76 -7.35 -22.08
C LEU A 579 15.47 -6.54 -23.16
N GLU A 580 14.96 -5.36 -23.53
CA GLU A 580 15.62 -4.46 -24.47
C GLU A 580 16.98 -3.98 -23.95
N TYR A 581 17.04 -3.54 -22.68
CA TYR A 581 18.26 -3.04 -22.07
C TYR A 581 19.36 -4.09 -21.84
N VAL A 582 18.99 -5.38 -21.68
CA VAL A 582 19.98 -6.45 -21.44
C VAL A 582 20.24 -7.31 -22.68
N ARG A 583 19.53 -7.07 -23.79
CA ARG A 583 19.66 -7.86 -25.02
C ARG A 583 21.09 -7.91 -25.54
N ASP A 584 21.77 -6.76 -25.55
CA ASP A 584 23.12 -6.67 -26.09
C ASP A 584 24.15 -7.36 -25.20
N ALA A 585 23.89 -7.49 -23.92
CA ALA A 585 24.69 -8.30 -23.02
C ALA A 585 24.44 -9.82 -23.21
N ALA A 586 23.18 -10.20 -23.52
CA ALA A 586 22.78 -11.60 -23.66
C ALA A 586 22.98 -12.16 -25.08
N ALA A 587 23.03 -11.33 -26.14
CA ALA A 587 23.09 -11.76 -27.54
C ALA A 587 24.34 -12.58 -27.89
N LEU A 588 25.39 -12.55 -27.11
CA LEU A 588 26.62 -13.36 -27.30
C LEU A 588 26.58 -14.71 -26.60
N VAL A 589 25.56 -15.02 -25.80
CA VAL A 589 25.41 -16.30 -25.09
C VAL A 589 24.64 -17.34 -25.95
N VAL A 590 24.04 -16.91 -27.05
CA VAL A 590 23.20 -17.76 -27.96
C VAL A 590 23.99 -18.26 -29.18
N GLU A 591 25.23 -17.81 -29.40
CA GLU A 591 26.15 -18.38 -30.37
C GLU A 591 27.14 -19.35 -29.68
#